data_6bef9ef698fcfb94fa66dfb995acbe3e
#
_entry.id   6bef9ef698fcfb94fa66dfb995acbe3e
#
_cell.length_a   1.000
_cell.length_b   1.000
_cell.length_c   1.000
_cell.angle_alpha   90.00
_cell.angle_beta   90.00
_cell.angle_gamma   90.00
#
_symmetry.space_group_name_H-M   'P 1'
#
loop_
_entity.id
_entity.type
_entity.pdbx_description
1 polymer ?
#
loop_
_entity_poly.entity_id
_entity_poly.type
_entity_poly.pdbx_seq_one_letter_code
_entity_poly.pdbx_strand_id
1 'polypeptide(L)'
;TRKESSAASDVYKRQRLVGVGRAVELIASGRAIDAQEAERIGLIHRIVEVGDPIDAGVAYLKCLGEPFPASLGYAIEAIRHSQSIPLEAGLQQEAECFSVATQTGDAAEGVSAFLGKRKPLFTGR
;
A
#
# COMPACT_ATOMS: atom_id res chain seq x y z
N THR A 1 -4.64 29.42 -9.40
CA THR A 1 -3.49 28.51 -9.60
C THR A 1 -3.52 27.25 -8.72
N ARG A 2 -4.13 27.31 -7.52
CA ARG A 2 -4.22 26.14 -6.60
C ARG A 2 -5.28 25.09 -7.01
N LYS A 3 -6.33 25.48 -7.74
CA LYS A 3 -7.39 24.55 -8.20
C LYS A 3 -6.97 23.68 -9.38
N GLU A 4 -6.15 24.20 -10.29
CA GLU A 4 -5.66 23.45 -11.46
C GLU A 4 -4.66 22.36 -11.08
N SER A 5 -3.81 22.61 -10.08
CA SER A 5 -2.86 21.63 -9.56
C SER A 5 -3.56 20.43 -8.87
N SER A 6 -4.70 20.64 -8.24
CA SER A 6 -5.44 19.54 -7.58
C SER A 6 -6.13 18.62 -8.61
N ALA A 7 -6.73 19.18 -9.66
CA ALA A 7 -7.44 18.40 -10.68
C ALA A 7 -6.48 17.52 -11.50
N ALA A 8 -5.32 18.05 -11.93
CA ALA A 8 -4.31 17.27 -12.63
C ALA A 8 -3.73 16.14 -11.76
N SER A 9 -3.47 16.42 -10.49
CA SER A 9 -3.03 15.42 -9.51
C SER A 9 -4.06 14.30 -9.31
N ASP A 10 -5.34 14.61 -9.35
CA ASP A 10 -6.42 13.64 -9.19
C ASP A 10 -6.54 12.68 -10.39
N VAL A 11 -6.33 13.16 -11.62
CA VAL A 11 -6.34 12.32 -12.83
C VAL A 11 -5.26 11.24 -12.74
N TYR A 12 -4.02 11.64 -12.45
CA TYR A 12 -2.90 10.69 -12.34
C TYR A 12 -3.06 9.68 -11.21
N LYS A 13 -3.57 10.12 -10.05
CA LYS A 13 -3.81 9.24 -8.91
C LYS A 13 -4.88 8.20 -9.22
N ARG A 14 -6.02 8.64 -9.77
CA ARG A 14 -7.13 7.74 -10.13
C ARG A 14 -6.70 6.71 -11.16
N GLN A 15 -6.01 7.14 -12.23
CA GLN A 15 -5.52 6.24 -13.26
C GLN A 15 -4.62 5.13 -12.70
N ARG A 16 -3.72 5.46 -11.76
CA ARG A 16 -2.82 4.48 -11.14
C ARG A 16 -3.54 3.47 -10.25
N LEU A 17 -4.63 3.88 -9.61
CA LEU A 17 -5.40 3.02 -8.72
C LEU A 17 -6.37 2.12 -9.49
N VAL A 18 -7.13 2.68 -10.45
CA VAL A 18 -8.22 1.95 -11.11
C VAL A 18 -7.88 1.46 -12.53
N GLY A 19 -6.72 1.82 -13.03
CA GLY A 19 -6.29 1.56 -14.41
C GLY A 19 -6.84 2.55 -15.43
N VAL A 20 -6.20 2.58 -16.62
CA VAL A 20 -6.46 3.59 -17.65
C VAL A 20 -7.91 3.58 -18.12
N GLY A 21 -8.46 2.41 -18.41
CA GLY A 21 -9.82 2.28 -18.99
C GLY A 21 -10.89 2.86 -18.06
N ARG A 22 -10.88 2.50 -16.79
CA ARG A 22 -11.84 3.03 -15.80
C ARG A 22 -11.61 4.50 -15.51
N ALA A 23 -10.37 4.95 -15.46
CA ALA A 23 -10.08 6.37 -15.28
C ALA A 23 -10.63 7.22 -16.41
N VAL A 24 -10.46 6.78 -17.68
CA VAL A 24 -11.02 7.45 -18.86
C VAL A 24 -12.55 7.48 -18.81
N GLU A 25 -13.19 6.36 -18.48
CA GLU A 25 -14.65 6.28 -18.36
C GLU A 25 -15.19 7.26 -17.32
N LEU A 26 -14.62 7.23 -16.12
CA LEU A 26 -15.06 8.12 -15.01
C LEU A 26 -14.87 9.60 -15.32
N ILE A 27 -13.74 9.94 -15.97
CA ILE A 27 -13.46 11.34 -16.32
C ILE A 27 -14.32 11.80 -17.48
N ALA A 28 -14.49 10.98 -18.53
CA ALA A 28 -15.25 11.35 -19.71
C ALA A 28 -16.76 11.43 -19.44
N SER A 29 -17.29 10.54 -18.58
CA SER A 29 -18.71 10.56 -18.21
C SER A 29 -19.04 11.63 -17.18
N GLY A 30 -18.07 12.04 -16.37
CA GLY A 30 -18.28 12.98 -15.25
C GLY A 30 -19.27 12.46 -14.19
N ARG A 31 -19.63 11.17 -14.23
CA ARG A 31 -20.58 10.58 -13.29
C ARG A 31 -19.99 10.47 -11.88
N ALA A 32 -20.84 10.64 -10.90
CA ALA A 32 -20.49 10.32 -9.50
C ALA A 32 -20.52 8.79 -9.29
N ILE A 33 -19.65 8.30 -8.43
CA ILE A 33 -19.64 6.92 -7.94
C ILE A 33 -19.88 6.93 -6.43
N ASP A 34 -20.56 5.91 -5.94
CA ASP A 34 -20.74 5.70 -4.51
C ASP A 34 -19.52 4.97 -3.89
N ALA A 35 -19.55 4.82 -2.57
CA ALA A 35 -18.46 4.19 -1.84
C ALA A 35 -18.30 2.70 -2.20
N GLN A 36 -19.41 2.00 -2.46
CA GLN A 36 -19.40 0.59 -2.85
C GLN A 36 -18.75 0.38 -4.22
N GLU A 37 -19.09 1.24 -5.18
CA GLU A 37 -18.42 1.19 -6.48
C GLU A 37 -16.95 1.56 -6.38
N ALA A 38 -16.60 2.57 -5.58
CA ALA A 38 -15.22 2.99 -5.36
C ALA A 38 -14.36 1.85 -4.77
N GLU A 39 -14.89 1.10 -3.81
CA GLU A 39 -14.22 -0.08 -3.25
C GLU A 39 -14.10 -1.19 -4.30
N ARG A 40 -15.19 -1.51 -5.01
CA ARG A 40 -15.22 -2.56 -6.04
C ARG A 40 -14.21 -2.33 -7.17
N ILE A 41 -13.98 -1.09 -7.56
CA ILE A 41 -13.02 -0.75 -8.62
C ILE A 41 -11.58 -0.52 -8.11
N GLY A 42 -11.35 -0.58 -6.80
CA GLY A 42 -10.03 -0.40 -6.20
C GLY A 42 -9.60 1.07 -6.04
N LEU A 43 -10.54 2.02 -6.12
CA LEU A 43 -10.25 3.42 -5.85
C LEU A 43 -10.03 3.68 -4.36
N ILE A 44 -10.74 2.96 -3.51
CA ILE A 44 -10.55 2.90 -2.06
C ILE A 44 -10.39 1.45 -1.61
N HIS A 45 -9.74 1.24 -0.48
CA HIS A 45 -9.45 -0.09 0.04
C HIS A 45 -10.59 -0.68 0.87
N ARG A 46 -11.31 0.20 1.59
CA ARG A 46 -12.31 -0.23 2.56
C ARG A 46 -13.32 0.87 2.84
N ILE A 47 -14.56 0.47 3.04
CA ILE A 47 -15.64 1.33 3.51
C ILE A 47 -15.69 1.28 5.03
N VAL A 48 -15.87 2.43 5.66
CA VAL A 48 -16.17 2.56 7.08
C VAL A 48 -17.65 2.86 7.21
N GLU A 49 -18.41 1.93 7.78
CA GLU A 49 -19.88 2.06 7.85
C GLU A 49 -20.33 3.09 8.88
N VAL A 50 -19.64 3.17 10.02
CA VAL A 50 -19.98 4.07 11.14
C VAL A 50 -18.71 4.53 11.85
N GLY A 51 -18.65 5.83 12.21
CA GLY A 51 -17.57 6.39 13.02
C GLY A 51 -16.61 7.29 12.27
N ASP A 52 -15.55 7.71 12.95
CA ASP A 52 -14.51 8.54 12.38
C ASP A 52 -13.59 7.70 11.46
N PRO A 53 -13.40 8.10 10.20
CA PRO A 53 -12.51 7.38 9.27
C PRO A 53 -11.06 7.28 9.74
N ILE A 54 -10.59 8.23 10.55
CA ILE A 54 -9.23 8.22 11.10
C ILE A 54 -9.10 7.12 12.14
N ASP A 55 -10.04 7.06 13.09
CA ASP A 55 -10.05 6.02 14.12
C ASP A 55 -10.18 4.63 13.52
N ALA A 56 -11.03 4.47 12.52
CA ALA A 56 -11.18 3.22 11.79
C ALA A 56 -9.90 2.84 11.02
N GLY A 57 -9.21 3.80 10.42
CA GLY A 57 -7.92 3.59 9.77
C GLY A 57 -6.84 3.15 10.75
N VAL A 58 -6.74 3.79 11.91
CA VAL A 58 -5.81 3.40 12.99
C VAL A 58 -6.11 1.99 13.49
N ALA A 59 -7.39 1.69 13.74
CA ALA A 59 -7.81 0.34 14.16
C ALA A 59 -7.48 -0.73 13.12
N TYR A 60 -7.67 -0.41 11.83
CA TYR A 60 -7.30 -1.30 10.74
C TYR A 60 -5.79 -1.55 10.69
N LEU A 61 -4.96 -0.52 10.80
CA LEU A 61 -3.51 -0.68 10.85
C LEU A 61 -3.06 -1.57 12.02
N LYS A 62 -3.66 -1.41 13.19
CA LYS A 62 -3.37 -2.26 14.35
C LYS A 62 -3.72 -3.74 14.11
N CYS A 63 -4.76 -4.02 13.31
CA CYS A 63 -5.11 -5.41 12.94
C CYS A 63 -4.06 -6.07 12.03
N LEU A 64 -3.20 -5.30 11.33
CA LEU A 64 -2.12 -5.85 10.52
C LEU A 64 -0.96 -6.41 11.35
N GLY A 65 -0.96 -6.15 12.66
CA GLY A 65 -0.01 -6.65 13.64
C GLY A 65 0.93 -5.56 14.16
N GLU A 66 1.23 -5.64 15.45
CA GLU A 66 2.24 -4.81 16.12
C GLU A 66 3.07 -5.71 17.05
N PRO A 67 4.39 -5.48 17.14
CA PRO A 67 5.21 -4.57 16.33
C PRO A 67 5.36 -5.07 14.88
N PHE A 68 5.46 -4.12 13.95
CA PHE A 68 5.71 -4.45 12.54
C PHE A 68 7.17 -4.88 12.36
N PRO A 69 7.43 -5.96 11.59
CA PRO A 69 8.81 -6.36 11.30
C PRO A 69 9.51 -5.30 10.43
N ALA A 70 10.83 -5.18 10.59
CA ALA A 70 11.64 -4.26 9.79
C ALA A 70 11.47 -4.49 8.27
N SER A 71 11.27 -5.73 7.85
CA SER A 71 11.03 -6.11 6.45
C SER A 71 9.81 -5.43 5.83
N LEU A 72 8.78 -5.08 6.64
CA LEU A 72 7.61 -4.36 6.12
C LEU A 72 7.98 -2.97 5.62
N GLY A 73 8.91 -2.27 6.27
CA GLY A 73 9.40 -0.97 5.81
C GLY A 73 10.04 -1.06 4.43
N TYR A 74 10.90 -2.04 4.21
CA TYR A 74 11.54 -2.29 2.90
C TYR A 74 10.54 -2.70 1.82
N ALA A 75 9.55 -3.53 2.15
CA ALA A 75 8.49 -3.89 1.22
C ALA A 75 7.65 -2.66 0.79
N ILE A 76 7.29 -1.79 1.73
CA ILE A 76 6.56 -0.55 1.44
C ILE A 76 7.42 0.38 0.56
N GLU A 77 8.71 0.47 0.80
CA GLU A 77 9.64 1.27 -0.01
C GLU A 77 9.70 0.75 -1.45
N ALA A 78 9.87 -0.55 -1.66
CA ALA A 78 9.85 -1.16 -2.97
C ALA A 78 8.53 -0.92 -3.71
N ILE A 79 7.38 -1.09 -3.04
CA ILE A 79 6.05 -0.81 -3.60
C ILE A 79 5.91 0.67 -4.01
N ARG A 80 6.40 1.59 -3.21
CA ARG A 80 6.33 3.04 -3.51
C ARG A 80 7.15 3.38 -4.74
N HIS A 81 8.35 2.84 -4.86
CA HIS A 81 9.23 3.09 -5.99
C HIS A 81 8.73 2.46 -7.28
N SER A 82 8.08 1.29 -7.24
CA SER A 82 7.53 0.61 -8.41
C SER A 82 6.56 1.49 -9.22
N GLN A 83 5.99 2.51 -8.59
CA GLN A 83 5.05 3.44 -9.24
C GLN A 83 5.74 4.52 -10.09
N SER A 84 7.03 4.72 -9.97
CA SER A 84 7.76 5.84 -10.56
C SER A 84 8.96 5.45 -11.41
N ILE A 85 9.37 4.20 -11.39
CA ILE A 85 10.53 3.69 -12.12
C ILE A 85 10.15 2.55 -13.07
N PRO A 86 10.93 2.30 -14.15
CA PRO A 86 10.74 1.16 -15.02
C PRO A 86 10.81 -0.17 -14.26
N LEU A 87 10.10 -1.19 -14.73
CA LEU A 87 10.01 -2.49 -14.07
C LEU A 87 11.39 -3.10 -13.77
N GLU A 88 12.32 -3.05 -14.72
CA GLU A 88 13.65 -3.64 -14.57
C GLU A 88 14.44 -2.98 -13.43
N ALA A 89 14.42 -1.64 -13.35
CA ALA A 89 15.02 -0.90 -12.24
C ALA A 89 14.30 -1.17 -10.91
N GLY A 90 12.99 -1.36 -10.95
CA GLY A 90 12.19 -1.72 -9.79
C GLY A 90 12.54 -3.09 -9.22
N LEU A 91 12.74 -4.08 -10.08
CA LEU A 91 13.16 -5.43 -9.67
C LEU A 91 14.56 -5.44 -9.05
N GLN A 92 15.47 -4.62 -9.58
CA GLN A 92 16.80 -4.48 -8.98
C GLN A 92 16.70 -3.85 -7.58
N GLN A 93 15.93 -2.80 -7.42
CA GLN A 93 15.71 -2.15 -6.13
C GLN A 93 15.00 -3.07 -5.12
N GLU A 94 14.02 -3.84 -5.57
CA GLU A 94 13.37 -4.86 -4.73
C GLU A 94 14.37 -5.88 -4.21
N ALA A 95 15.29 -6.36 -5.07
CA ALA A 95 16.36 -7.28 -4.66
C ALA A 95 17.30 -6.65 -3.61
N GLU A 96 17.62 -5.37 -3.74
CA GLU A 96 18.41 -4.64 -2.75
C GLU A 96 17.65 -4.52 -1.41
N CYS A 97 16.39 -4.11 -1.44
CA CYS A 97 15.52 -4.05 -0.26
C CYS A 97 15.42 -5.43 0.43
N PHE A 98 15.24 -6.49 -0.36
CA PHE A 98 15.18 -7.86 0.15
C PHE A 98 16.51 -8.27 0.81
N SER A 99 17.64 -7.97 0.16
CA SER A 99 18.96 -8.27 0.71
C SER A 99 19.18 -7.61 2.07
N VAL A 100 18.77 -6.34 2.24
CA VAL A 100 18.87 -5.64 3.51
C VAL A 100 17.88 -6.23 4.53
N ALA A 101 16.65 -6.50 4.13
CA ALA A 101 15.62 -7.07 5.00
C ALA A 101 16.05 -8.41 5.61
N THR A 102 16.74 -9.26 4.83
CA THR A 102 17.22 -10.58 5.31
C THR A 102 18.33 -10.49 6.36
N GLN A 103 18.98 -9.34 6.50
CA GLN A 103 20.05 -9.11 7.49
C GLN A 103 19.51 -8.60 8.84
N THR A 104 18.22 -8.37 8.94
CA THR A 104 17.59 -7.88 10.18
C THR A 104 17.42 -8.98 11.22
N GLY A 105 17.41 -8.62 12.50
CA GLY A 105 17.09 -9.54 13.59
C GLY A 105 15.67 -10.12 13.46
N ASP A 106 14.74 -9.32 12.97
CA ASP A 106 13.36 -9.76 12.73
C ASP A 106 13.25 -10.82 11.63
N ALA A 107 14.12 -10.79 10.60
CA ALA A 107 14.18 -11.84 9.60
C ALA A 107 14.65 -13.18 10.21
N ALA A 108 15.70 -13.14 11.03
CA ALA A 108 16.18 -14.33 11.74
C ALA A 108 15.10 -14.90 12.69
N GLU A 109 14.43 -14.02 13.43
CA GLU A 109 13.30 -14.40 14.29
C GLU A 109 12.14 -14.99 13.49
N GLY A 110 11.78 -14.37 12.35
CA GLY A 110 10.71 -14.85 11.48
C GLY A 110 10.97 -16.27 10.98
N VAL A 111 12.18 -16.55 10.50
CA VAL A 111 12.60 -17.89 10.07
C VAL A 111 12.56 -18.88 11.23
N SER A 112 13.13 -18.52 12.38
CA SER A 112 13.15 -19.35 13.58
C SER A 112 11.73 -19.68 14.06
N ALA A 113 10.84 -18.69 14.11
CA ALA A 113 9.46 -18.85 14.50
C ALA A 113 8.68 -19.77 13.54
N PHE A 114 8.90 -19.58 12.24
CA PHE A 114 8.28 -20.43 11.21
C PHE A 114 8.69 -21.90 11.33
N LEU A 115 9.99 -22.17 11.46
CA LEU A 115 10.51 -23.52 11.66
C LEU A 115 10.02 -24.13 12.98
N GLY A 116 9.96 -23.32 14.04
CA GLY A 116 9.48 -23.71 15.36
C GLY A 116 7.95 -23.78 15.49
N LYS A 117 7.20 -23.46 14.41
CA LYS A 117 5.72 -23.39 14.42
C LYS A 117 5.15 -22.57 15.59
N ARG A 118 5.80 -21.47 15.91
CA ARG A 118 5.40 -20.53 16.96
C ARG A 118 5.14 -19.13 16.39
N LYS A 119 4.46 -18.29 17.16
CA LYS A 119 4.29 -16.89 16.79
C LYS A 119 5.63 -16.14 16.90
N PRO A 120 6.01 -15.34 15.89
CA PRO A 120 7.23 -14.53 15.96
C PRO A 120 7.08 -13.38 16.95
N LEU A 121 8.21 -12.95 17.51
CA LEU A 121 8.33 -11.79 18.39
C LEU A 121 9.20 -10.73 17.72
N PHE A 122 8.60 -9.94 16.84
CA PHE A 122 9.31 -8.89 16.12
C PHE A 122 9.63 -7.70 17.02
N THR A 123 10.75 -7.04 16.73
CA THR A 123 11.23 -5.87 17.48
C THR A 123 11.36 -4.62 16.59
N GLY A 124 11.18 -4.76 15.27
CA GLY A 124 11.35 -3.69 14.32
C GLY A 124 12.83 -3.43 13.95
N ARG A 125 13.73 -4.39 14.15
CA ARG A 125 15.18 -4.23 13.96
C ARG A 125 15.80 -5.34 13.13
#